data_ce67ab183211164e460fb257022136c3
#
_entry.id   ce67ab183211164e460fb257022136c3
#
_cell.length_a   1.000
_cell.length_b   1.000
_cell.length_c   1.000
_cell.angle_alpha   90.00
_cell.angle_beta   90.00
_cell.angle_gamma   90.00
#
_symmetry.space_group_name_H-M   'P 1'
#
loop_
_entity.id
_entity.type
_entity.pdbx_description
1 polymer ?
#
loop_
_entity_poly.entity_id
_entity_poly.type
_entity_poly.pdbx_seq_one_letter_code
_entity_poly.pdbx_strand_id
1 'polypeptide(L)'
;TGSDCRSFCAGPAHAIIEAAALVSAGVYKTILVCAGGCTAKLGMNGKEHIKNNMPILEDVLAGFGVIVTRDDGINPTINLNILGRHTVGTGSAPQAVISSLVTAPLDRAGLKMIDIDKFSPEMQNPEITKGAGAGDVPLANYKMIAALAVKHGDIKKADMASFIAKHGLIGWAPTQGHIPSGVPYLGFAHQELLTGRLKKIMVIGKGSLFLGRMTNLFDGVSFVVQANVGTEKEKSTDKESLSVAPKTKIALTGIGSEHGEANVMAAAISAARQGLEVYYLGTLRAPEVTTISVDNIEDSQKKMEEMLKRQEVDGAVTMHYPFPIGVSTVGKVVVPANGRHMYIATTTGTSSTNRVEAMVNNAIYGIIVAKVAGLREPTVGILNVEGAHQAEIILNKLKATGYPLHWAQS
;
A
#
# COMPACT_ATOMS: atom_id res chain seq x y z
N THR A 1 -7.00 7.35 -12.57
CA THR A 1 -7.06 5.87 -12.66
C THR A 1 -6.41 5.32 -11.41
N GLY A 2 -7.05 4.38 -10.74
CA GLY A 2 -6.55 3.74 -9.52
C GLY A 2 -6.73 2.23 -9.59
N SER A 3 -5.99 1.51 -8.77
CA SER A 3 -6.12 0.07 -8.57
C SER A 3 -5.91 -0.29 -7.10
N ASP A 4 -6.49 -1.40 -6.65
CA ASP A 4 -6.27 -1.96 -5.34
C ASP A 4 -5.24 -3.09 -5.43
N CYS A 5 -4.22 -3.04 -4.58
CA CYS A 5 -3.30 -4.16 -4.34
C CYS A 5 -3.70 -4.87 -3.05
N ARG A 6 -4.01 -6.16 -3.13
CA ARG A 6 -4.44 -6.97 -1.99
C ARG A 6 -3.50 -8.14 -1.79
N SER A 7 -2.60 -8.01 -0.83
CA SER A 7 -1.65 -9.05 -0.43
C SER A 7 -1.41 -9.03 1.09
N PHE A 8 -2.46 -8.72 1.85
CA PHE A 8 -2.41 -8.64 3.30
C PHE A 8 -1.20 -7.82 3.80
N CYS A 9 -0.40 -8.35 4.71
CA CYS A 9 0.74 -7.62 5.29
C CYS A 9 1.82 -7.27 4.25
N ALA A 10 1.92 -8.01 3.14
CA ALA A 10 2.83 -7.68 2.04
C ALA A 10 2.21 -6.66 1.05
N GLY A 11 0.91 -6.37 1.15
CA GLY A 11 0.18 -5.50 0.21
C GLY A 11 0.84 -4.14 -0.01
N PRO A 12 1.19 -3.39 1.04
CA PRO A 12 1.85 -2.10 0.89
C PRO A 12 3.17 -2.18 0.11
N ALA A 13 3.99 -3.19 0.38
CA ALA A 13 5.26 -3.38 -0.33
C ALA A 13 5.05 -3.80 -1.79
N HIS A 14 4.06 -4.67 -2.08
CA HIS A 14 3.67 -5.02 -3.44
C HIS A 14 3.22 -3.80 -4.23
N ALA A 15 2.35 -2.98 -3.66
CA ALA A 15 1.84 -1.78 -4.33
C ALA A 15 2.96 -0.80 -4.70
N ILE A 16 3.98 -0.64 -3.86
CA ILE A 16 5.15 0.19 -4.15
C ILE A 16 5.96 -0.38 -5.32
N ILE A 17 6.19 -1.69 -5.36
CA ILE A 17 6.93 -2.33 -6.45
C ILE A 17 6.15 -2.26 -7.75
N GLU A 18 4.84 -2.51 -7.72
CA GLU A 18 3.97 -2.39 -8.89
C GLU A 18 3.99 -0.95 -9.44
N ALA A 19 3.90 0.05 -8.56
CA ALA A 19 4.02 1.44 -8.94
C ALA A 19 5.38 1.75 -9.58
N ALA A 20 6.48 1.28 -8.98
CA ALA A 20 7.82 1.47 -9.50
C ALA A 20 8.00 0.80 -10.88
N ALA A 21 7.47 -0.41 -11.06
CA ALA A 21 7.51 -1.11 -12.34
C ALA A 21 6.72 -0.37 -13.43
N LEU A 22 5.53 0.13 -13.12
CA LEU A 22 4.69 0.89 -14.06
C LEU A 22 5.32 2.23 -14.44
N VAL A 23 5.95 2.92 -13.50
CA VAL A 23 6.69 4.16 -13.76
C VAL A 23 7.93 3.87 -14.61
N SER A 24 8.69 2.82 -14.28
CA SER A 24 9.87 2.40 -15.04
C SER A 24 9.51 2.00 -16.47
N ALA A 25 8.40 1.30 -16.65
CA ALA A 25 7.87 0.93 -17.98
C ALA A 25 7.30 2.14 -18.77
N GLY A 26 7.24 3.32 -18.17
CA GLY A 26 6.71 4.53 -18.82
C GLY A 26 5.19 4.57 -18.96
N VAL A 27 4.46 3.65 -18.32
CA VAL A 27 2.98 3.63 -18.33
C VAL A 27 2.42 4.86 -17.64
N TYR A 28 3.04 5.23 -16.51
CA TYR A 28 2.70 6.45 -15.77
C TYR A 28 3.97 7.24 -15.43
N LYS A 29 3.81 8.55 -15.27
CA LYS A 29 4.92 9.43 -14.82
C LYS A 29 5.05 9.43 -13.30
N THR A 30 3.90 9.40 -12.63
CA THR A 30 3.79 9.49 -11.17
C THR A 30 2.66 8.60 -10.69
N ILE A 31 2.89 7.86 -9.62
CA ILE A 31 1.90 7.02 -8.96
C ILE A 31 1.94 7.31 -7.46
N LEU A 32 0.79 7.62 -6.88
CA LEU A 32 0.61 7.67 -5.44
C LEU A 32 0.19 6.28 -4.93
N VAL A 33 1.00 5.70 -4.07
CA VAL A 33 0.66 4.50 -3.30
C VAL A 33 0.23 4.92 -1.92
N CYS A 34 -0.98 4.58 -1.54
CA CYS A 34 -1.47 4.84 -0.19
C CYS A 34 -2.15 3.60 0.38
N ALA A 35 -2.01 3.43 1.67
CA ALA A 35 -2.77 2.45 2.42
C ALA A 35 -3.05 2.98 3.81
N GLY A 36 -4.17 2.57 4.36
CA GLY A 36 -4.57 2.89 5.72
C GLY A 36 -5.38 1.75 6.30
N GLY A 37 -5.45 1.71 7.60
CA GLY A 37 -6.23 0.70 8.30
C GLY A 37 -6.24 0.91 9.79
N CYS A 38 -7.25 0.31 10.39
CA CYS A 38 -7.38 0.14 11.82
C CYS A 38 -6.99 -1.30 12.16
N THR A 39 -6.25 -1.46 13.23
CA THR A 39 -5.68 -2.75 13.60
C THR A 39 -6.63 -3.73 14.22
N ALA A 40 -7.75 -3.26 14.59
CA ALA A 40 -8.55 -3.80 15.62
C ALA A 40 -9.08 -5.18 15.42
N LYS A 41 -9.68 -5.39 14.32
CA LYS A 41 -10.66 -6.49 14.25
C LYS A 41 -10.18 -7.68 13.44
N LEU A 42 -8.90 -7.77 13.17
CA LEU A 42 -8.36 -8.94 12.46
C LEU A 42 -8.38 -10.23 13.29
N GLY A 43 -9.02 -10.20 14.47
CA GLY A 43 -9.29 -11.38 15.27
C GLY A 43 -8.04 -12.11 15.78
N MET A 44 -6.86 -11.59 15.49
CA MET A 44 -5.64 -12.15 16.03
C MET A 44 -5.54 -11.84 17.51
N ASN A 45 -5.97 -12.78 18.30
CA ASN A 45 -5.82 -12.81 19.75
C ASN A 45 -6.62 -11.78 20.54
N GLY A 46 -7.63 -11.12 19.97
CA GLY A 46 -8.55 -10.28 20.73
C GLY A 46 -9.15 -11.01 21.94
N LYS A 47 -9.46 -12.30 21.80
CA LYS A 47 -9.91 -13.16 22.92
C LYS A 47 -8.86 -13.31 24.01
N GLU A 48 -7.58 -13.49 23.63
CA GLU A 48 -6.48 -13.60 24.60
C GLU A 48 -6.16 -12.26 25.26
N HIS A 49 -6.28 -11.14 24.54
CA HIS A 49 -6.17 -9.81 25.12
C HIS A 49 -7.25 -9.58 26.18
N ILE A 50 -8.52 -9.88 25.86
CA ILE A 50 -9.64 -9.77 26.81
C ILE A 50 -9.41 -10.65 28.03
N LYS A 51 -9.01 -11.91 27.81
CA LYS A 51 -8.74 -12.87 28.86
C LYS A 51 -7.64 -12.43 29.82
N ASN A 52 -6.62 -11.76 29.28
CA ASN A 52 -5.46 -11.28 30.03
C ASN A 52 -5.62 -9.82 30.48
N ASN A 53 -6.81 -9.23 30.36
CA ASN A 53 -7.11 -7.83 30.69
C ASN A 53 -6.14 -6.84 30.03
N MET A 54 -5.73 -7.12 28.80
CA MET A 54 -4.85 -6.27 27.99
C MET A 54 -5.68 -5.34 27.12
N PRO A 55 -5.22 -4.10 26.86
CA PRO A 55 -5.91 -3.21 25.96
C PRO A 55 -5.96 -3.81 24.56
N ILE A 56 -7.14 -3.80 23.98
CA ILE A 56 -7.33 -4.05 22.56
C ILE A 56 -7.07 -2.72 21.88
N LEU A 57 -5.98 -2.61 21.13
CA LEU A 57 -5.69 -1.39 20.38
C LEU A 57 -6.58 -1.32 19.12
N GLU A 58 -7.88 -1.21 19.36
CA GLU A 58 -8.85 -1.13 18.29
C GLU A 58 -8.82 0.22 17.57
N ASP A 59 -8.33 1.25 18.23
CA ASP A 59 -8.46 2.63 17.79
C ASP A 59 -7.18 3.21 17.19
N VAL A 60 -6.12 2.38 17.01
CA VAL A 60 -4.91 2.86 16.37
C VAL A 60 -5.10 2.85 14.87
N LEU A 61 -5.40 4.02 14.31
CA LEU A 61 -5.38 4.26 12.90
C LEU A 61 -3.93 4.44 12.43
N ALA A 62 -3.59 3.79 11.36
CA ALA A 62 -2.31 3.99 10.69
C ALA A 62 -2.52 4.12 9.19
N GLY A 63 -1.72 4.97 8.58
CA GLY A 63 -1.72 5.16 7.15
C GLY A 63 -0.34 5.54 6.65
N PHE A 64 -0.09 5.34 5.38
CA PHE A 64 1.09 5.87 4.70
C PHE A 64 0.72 6.30 3.29
N GLY A 65 1.54 7.21 2.75
CA GLY A 65 1.50 7.60 1.35
C GLY A 65 2.92 7.68 0.81
N VAL A 66 3.14 7.11 -0.37
CA VAL A 66 4.41 7.16 -1.09
C VAL A 66 4.15 7.59 -2.52
N ILE A 67 4.81 8.65 -2.96
CA ILE A 67 4.80 9.06 -4.35
C ILE A 67 5.98 8.40 -5.05
N VAL A 68 5.69 7.63 -6.09
CA VAL A 68 6.68 6.96 -6.92
C VAL A 68 6.73 7.68 -8.27
N THR A 69 7.92 8.18 -8.62
CA THR A 69 8.18 8.92 -9.87
C THR A 69 9.34 8.32 -10.63
N ARG A 70 9.62 8.84 -11.81
CA ARG A 70 10.90 8.59 -12.47
C ARG A 70 12.04 9.14 -11.62
N ASP A 71 13.22 8.57 -11.81
CA ASP A 71 14.45 9.06 -11.18
C ASP A 71 14.67 10.54 -11.54
N ASP A 72 14.77 11.37 -10.52
CA ASP A 72 15.00 12.80 -10.62
C ASP A 72 16.46 13.22 -10.33
N GLY A 73 17.31 12.23 -10.04
CA GLY A 73 18.72 12.44 -9.68
C GLY A 73 18.93 12.95 -8.26
N ILE A 74 17.88 13.09 -7.46
CA ILE A 74 17.91 13.66 -6.10
C ILE A 74 17.32 12.70 -5.08
N ASN A 75 16.04 12.32 -5.29
CA ASN A 75 15.32 11.47 -4.36
C ASN A 75 15.84 10.03 -4.38
N PRO A 76 15.77 9.31 -3.24
CA PRO A 76 16.17 7.91 -3.19
C PRO A 76 15.45 7.07 -4.24
N THR A 77 16.15 6.08 -4.79
CA THR A 77 15.64 5.24 -5.87
C THR A 77 15.29 3.85 -5.39
N ILE A 78 14.23 3.27 -5.94
CA ILE A 78 13.87 1.86 -5.77
C ILE A 78 14.67 1.05 -6.79
N ASN A 79 15.51 0.13 -6.31
CA ASN A 79 16.28 -0.73 -7.19
C ASN A 79 15.48 -1.96 -7.60
N LEU A 80 14.85 -1.90 -8.78
CA LEU A 80 14.05 -3.00 -9.32
C LEU A 80 14.84 -4.27 -9.69
N ASN A 81 16.18 -4.20 -9.70
CA ASN A 81 17.03 -5.38 -9.93
C ASN A 81 17.27 -6.19 -8.65
N ILE A 82 16.96 -5.62 -7.47
CA ILE A 82 17.15 -6.27 -6.18
C ILE A 82 15.79 -6.47 -5.52
N LEU A 83 15.04 -7.42 -6.05
CA LEU A 83 13.73 -7.80 -5.55
C LEU A 83 13.77 -9.20 -4.96
N GLY A 84 13.32 -9.34 -3.72
CA GLY A 84 13.05 -10.64 -3.10
C GLY A 84 11.59 -11.01 -3.29
N ARG A 85 11.34 -12.30 -3.50
CA ARG A 85 9.99 -12.83 -3.65
C ARG A 85 9.89 -14.20 -2.98
N HIS A 86 8.92 -14.33 -2.11
CA HIS A 86 8.52 -15.61 -1.56
C HIS A 86 7.22 -16.04 -2.24
N THR A 87 7.26 -17.16 -2.95
CA THR A 87 6.14 -17.63 -3.77
C THR A 87 5.17 -18.44 -2.92
N VAL A 88 3.88 -18.23 -3.12
CA VAL A 88 2.81 -19.06 -2.57
C VAL A 88 3.08 -20.55 -2.88
N GLY A 89 2.91 -21.41 -1.86
CA GLY A 89 3.15 -22.85 -2.00
C GLY A 89 4.56 -23.32 -1.63
N THR A 90 5.51 -22.42 -1.38
CA THR A 90 6.87 -22.78 -0.94
C THR A 90 7.02 -22.93 0.58
N GLY A 91 5.91 -22.90 1.29
CA GLY A 91 5.85 -23.08 2.76
C GLY A 91 5.96 -21.78 3.53
N SER A 92 5.69 -21.87 4.83
CA SER A 92 5.68 -20.72 5.76
C SER A 92 6.80 -20.76 6.80
N ALA A 93 7.79 -21.63 6.61
CA ALA A 93 8.92 -21.71 7.53
C ALA A 93 9.68 -20.36 7.57
N PRO A 94 9.84 -19.72 8.73
CA PRO A 94 10.41 -18.38 8.82
C PRO A 94 11.78 -18.25 8.15
N GLN A 95 12.62 -19.25 8.25
CA GLN A 95 13.94 -19.26 7.60
C GLN A 95 13.81 -19.24 6.06
N ALA A 96 12.92 -20.06 5.50
CA ALA A 96 12.73 -20.12 4.05
C ALA A 96 12.19 -18.78 3.52
N VAL A 97 11.22 -18.20 4.24
CA VAL A 97 10.65 -16.89 3.92
C VAL A 97 11.73 -15.81 3.91
N ILE A 98 12.49 -15.67 5.00
CA ILE A 98 13.53 -14.64 5.09
C ILE A 98 14.67 -14.91 4.09
N SER A 99 15.01 -16.17 3.82
CA SER A 99 15.97 -16.48 2.76
C SER A 99 15.52 -15.99 1.39
N SER A 100 14.26 -16.22 1.03
CA SER A 100 13.70 -15.77 -0.25
C SER A 100 13.62 -14.25 -0.36
N LEU A 101 13.37 -13.57 0.76
CA LEU A 101 13.16 -12.12 0.80
C LEU A 101 14.45 -11.33 1.01
N VAL A 102 15.47 -11.90 1.65
CA VAL A 102 16.69 -11.18 2.02
C VAL A 102 17.92 -11.76 1.32
N THR A 103 18.28 -13.01 1.61
CA THR A 103 19.55 -13.56 1.09
C THR A 103 19.53 -13.75 -0.41
N ALA A 104 18.48 -14.38 -0.95
CA ALA A 104 18.42 -14.70 -2.36
C ALA A 104 18.47 -13.47 -3.31
N PRO A 105 17.77 -12.33 -3.05
CA PRO A 105 17.94 -11.16 -3.90
C PRO A 105 19.31 -10.49 -3.74
N LEU A 106 19.90 -10.48 -2.54
CA LEU A 106 21.23 -9.92 -2.33
C LEU A 106 22.31 -10.76 -3.01
N ASP A 107 22.24 -12.09 -2.91
CA ASP A 107 23.15 -13.00 -3.60
C ASP A 107 23.14 -12.80 -5.12
N ARG A 108 21.94 -12.67 -5.71
CA ARG A 108 21.79 -12.39 -7.15
C ARG A 108 22.40 -11.05 -7.54
N ALA A 109 22.42 -10.09 -6.63
CA ALA A 109 23.00 -8.76 -6.85
C ALA A 109 24.49 -8.69 -6.48
N GLY A 110 25.09 -9.79 -6.00
CA GLY A 110 26.47 -9.80 -5.53
C GLY A 110 26.71 -8.98 -4.27
N LEU A 111 25.66 -8.74 -3.47
CA LEU A 111 25.69 -7.98 -2.23
C LEU A 111 25.68 -8.90 -1.00
N LYS A 112 26.36 -8.46 0.03
CA LYS A 112 26.32 -9.07 1.36
C LYS A 112 25.24 -8.41 2.22
N MET A 113 24.79 -9.10 3.26
CA MET A 113 23.82 -8.51 4.18
C MET A 113 24.37 -7.29 4.94
N ILE A 114 25.69 -7.22 5.13
CA ILE A 114 26.36 -6.05 5.72
C ILE A 114 26.37 -4.81 4.81
N ASP A 115 26.07 -4.95 3.52
CA ASP A 115 25.97 -3.85 2.56
C ASP A 115 24.61 -3.12 2.63
N ILE A 116 23.68 -3.65 3.41
CA ILE A 116 22.39 -3.03 3.70
C ILE A 116 22.48 -2.32 5.05
N ASP A 117 22.32 -1.01 5.05
CA ASP A 117 22.42 -0.22 6.28
C ASP A 117 21.31 -0.52 7.27
N LYS A 118 20.06 -0.66 6.78
CA LYS A 118 18.90 -0.97 7.60
C LYS A 118 17.96 -1.97 6.92
N PHE A 119 17.53 -2.95 7.71
CA PHE A 119 16.45 -3.86 7.33
C PHE A 119 15.14 -3.40 7.98
N SER A 120 14.11 -3.23 7.19
CA SER A 120 12.77 -2.85 7.66
C SER A 120 11.78 -4.00 7.42
N PRO A 121 11.67 -4.95 8.36
CA PRO A 121 10.74 -6.07 8.30
C PRO A 121 9.36 -5.70 8.89
N GLU A 122 8.62 -6.67 9.40
CA GLU A 122 7.43 -6.42 10.19
C GLU A 122 7.77 -5.67 11.48
N MET A 123 7.16 -4.50 11.65
CA MET A 123 7.40 -3.56 12.75
C MET A 123 6.22 -3.51 13.73
N GLN A 124 5.57 -4.64 13.96
CA GLN A 124 4.45 -4.73 14.89
C GLN A 124 4.88 -4.41 16.31
N ASN A 125 3.99 -3.75 17.07
CA ASN A 125 4.26 -3.36 18.45
C ASN A 125 4.41 -4.58 19.36
N PRO A 126 5.59 -4.83 19.96
CA PRO A 126 5.83 -5.98 20.79
C PRO A 126 5.11 -5.94 22.15
N GLU A 127 4.69 -4.77 22.62
CA GLU A 127 3.87 -4.64 23.82
C GLU A 127 2.52 -5.36 23.65
N ILE A 128 2.03 -5.39 22.42
CA ILE A 128 0.79 -6.06 22.04
C ILE A 128 1.06 -7.51 21.66
N THR A 129 2.04 -7.74 20.80
CA THR A 129 2.30 -9.08 20.24
C THR A 129 2.84 -10.07 21.27
N LYS A 130 3.59 -9.63 22.29
CA LYS A 130 4.03 -10.50 23.39
C LYS A 130 2.86 -11.04 24.19
N GLY A 131 1.93 -10.17 24.58
CA GLY A 131 0.72 -10.57 25.31
C GLY A 131 -0.19 -11.49 24.50
N ALA A 132 -0.18 -11.32 23.19
CA ALA A 132 -0.91 -12.17 22.25
C ALA A 132 -0.21 -13.50 21.91
N GLY A 133 0.93 -13.80 22.51
CA GLY A 133 1.68 -15.04 22.28
C GLY A 133 2.51 -15.06 20.99
N ALA A 134 2.60 -13.95 20.25
CA ALA A 134 3.43 -13.84 19.05
C ALA A 134 4.88 -13.40 19.33
N GLY A 135 5.17 -12.99 20.60
CA GLY A 135 6.49 -12.54 21.01
C GLY A 135 6.88 -11.17 20.46
N ASP A 136 8.18 -10.89 20.44
CA ASP A 136 8.76 -9.68 19.88
C ASP A 136 9.02 -9.89 18.39
N VAL A 137 8.05 -9.53 17.55
CA VAL A 137 8.08 -9.80 16.11
C VAL A 137 9.23 -9.08 15.40
N PRO A 138 9.49 -7.78 15.61
CA PRO A 138 10.64 -7.12 15.01
C PRO A 138 11.96 -7.77 15.38
N LEU A 139 12.19 -8.03 16.67
CA LEU A 139 13.42 -8.65 17.16
C LEU A 139 13.60 -10.08 16.62
N ALA A 140 12.52 -10.86 16.51
CA ALA A 140 12.57 -12.19 15.92
C ALA A 140 13.02 -12.16 14.45
N ASN A 141 12.54 -11.20 13.68
CA ASN A 141 12.95 -10.99 12.30
C ASN A 141 14.46 -10.61 12.23
N TYR A 142 14.92 -9.69 13.07
CA TYR A 142 16.34 -9.31 13.09
C TYR A 142 17.26 -10.46 13.50
N LYS A 143 16.85 -11.27 14.48
CA LYS A 143 17.60 -12.47 14.86
C LYS A 143 17.68 -13.46 13.70
N MET A 144 16.62 -13.63 12.93
CA MET A 144 16.61 -14.53 11.78
C MET A 144 17.53 -13.99 10.68
N ILE A 145 17.49 -12.69 10.37
CA ILE A 145 18.38 -12.05 9.38
C ILE A 145 19.85 -12.19 9.82
N ALA A 146 20.16 -11.93 11.10
CA ALA A 146 21.51 -12.10 11.62
C ALA A 146 22.00 -13.56 11.56
N ALA A 147 21.13 -14.52 11.86
CA ALA A 147 21.46 -15.94 11.75
C ALA A 147 21.76 -16.35 10.31
N LEU A 148 21.04 -15.80 9.35
CA LEU A 148 21.32 -16.02 7.93
C LEU A 148 22.64 -15.34 7.51
N ALA A 149 22.94 -14.16 8.03
CA ALA A 149 24.23 -13.50 7.78
C ALA A 149 25.42 -14.34 8.29
N VAL A 150 25.26 -15.01 9.45
CA VAL A 150 26.26 -15.98 9.94
C VAL A 150 26.36 -17.19 9.00
N LYS A 151 25.21 -17.73 8.59
CA LYS A 151 25.17 -18.92 7.70
C LYS A 151 25.85 -18.64 6.35
N HIS A 152 25.68 -17.42 5.82
CA HIS A 152 26.31 -16.96 4.56
C HIS A 152 27.78 -16.55 4.73
N GLY A 153 28.28 -16.47 5.97
CA GLY A 153 29.66 -16.04 6.23
C GLY A 153 29.89 -14.53 6.15
N ASP A 154 28.82 -13.75 6.12
CA ASP A 154 28.91 -12.28 6.11
C ASP A 154 29.35 -11.71 7.45
N ILE A 155 29.03 -12.40 8.54
CA ILE A 155 29.42 -12.08 9.92
C ILE A 155 29.77 -13.34 10.70
N LYS A 156 30.51 -13.18 11.80
CA LYS A 156 30.75 -14.28 12.76
C LYS A 156 29.57 -14.39 13.73
N LYS A 157 29.40 -15.56 14.33
CA LYS A 157 28.34 -15.79 15.34
C LYS A 157 28.42 -14.82 16.52
N ALA A 158 29.65 -14.45 16.92
CA ALA A 158 29.88 -13.50 18.01
C ALA A 158 29.35 -12.09 17.68
N ASP A 159 29.25 -11.75 16.40
CA ASP A 159 28.88 -10.40 15.94
C ASP A 159 27.36 -10.22 15.72
N MET A 160 26.56 -11.24 16.00
CA MET A 160 25.10 -11.18 15.76
C MET A 160 24.42 -10.03 16.51
N ALA A 161 24.79 -9.79 17.77
CA ALA A 161 24.18 -8.72 18.57
C ALA A 161 24.53 -7.33 18.02
N SER A 162 25.80 -7.11 17.66
CA SER A 162 26.24 -5.86 17.04
C SER A 162 25.65 -5.64 15.67
N PHE A 163 25.49 -6.71 14.87
CA PHE A 163 24.79 -6.65 13.58
C PHE A 163 23.33 -6.22 13.77
N ILE A 164 22.59 -6.83 14.71
CA ILE A 164 21.20 -6.44 15.01
C ILE A 164 21.12 -4.97 15.45
N ALA A 165 22.01 -4.53 16.32
CA ALA A 165 22.04 -3.16 16.79
C ALA A 165 22.33 -2.16 15.65
N LYS A 166 23.24 -2.53 14.74
CA LYS A 166 23.63 -1.67 13.61
C LYS A 166 22.60 -1.66 12.48
N HIS A 167 22.11 -2.82 12.06
CA HIS A 167 21.29 -3.00 10.85
C HIS A 167 19.80 -3.14 11.12
N GLY A 168 19.39 -3.35 12.37
CA GLY A 168 18.00 -3.28 12.81
C GLY A 168 17.54 -1.84 13.02
N LEU A 169 16.22 -1.67 13.17
CA LEU A 169 15.61 -0.39 13.51
C LEU A 169 15.43 -0.26 15.02
N ILE A 170 15.44 0.97 15.49
CA ILE A 170 15.12 1.31 16.88
C ILE A 170 13.63 1.58 16.96
N GLY A 171 12.89 0.75 17.69
CA GLY A 171 11.45 0.90 17.86
C GLY A 171 10.61 0.12 16.86
N TRP A 172 9.36 0.44 16.81
CA TRP A 172 8.31 -0.26 16.07
C TRP A 172 7.16 0.69 15.70
N ALA A 173 6.28 0.25 14.81
CA ALA A 173 5.05 0.97 14.53
C ALA A 173 4.07 0.84 15.72
N PRO A 174 3.30 1.88 16.05
CA PRO A 174 2.37 1.85 17.19
C PRO A 174 1.15 0.96 16.94
N THR A 175 1.07 0.32 15.80
CA THR A 175 -0.09 -0.42 15.32
C THR A 175 0.25 -1.87 14.97
N GLN A 176 -0.79 -2.67 14.72
CA GLN A 176 -0.73 -4.02 14.17
C GLN A 176 -1.38 -4.07 12.77
N GLY A 177 -1.55 -5.28 12.23
CA GLY A 177 -2.20 -5.49 10.94
C GLY A 177 -1.23 -5.39 9.77
N HIS A 178 -1.68 -4.83 8.65
CA HIS A 178 -0.94 -4.89 7.40
C HIS A 178 0.05 -3.72 7.20
N ILE A 179 -0.22 -2.58 7.80
CA ILE A 179 0.60 -1.37 7.66
C ILE A 179 2.01 -1.50 8.27
N PRO A 180 2.23 -2.19 9.41
CA PRO A 180 3.57 -2.31 10.00
C PRO A 180 4.61 -3.05 9.17
N SER A 181 4.24 -3.70 8.07
CA SER A 181 5.13 -4.57 7.32
C SER A 181 6.08 -3.80 6.39
N GLY A 182 7.22 -3.43 6.90
CA GLY A 182 8.34 -2.82 6.19
C GLY A 182 8.20 -1.33 5.87
N VAL A 183 7.02 -0.87 5.55
CA VAL A 183 6.79 0.49 5.04
C VAL A 183 6.85 1.63 6.07
N PRO A 184 6.60 1.44 7.39
CA PRO A 184 6.63 2.55 8.35
C PRO A 184 7.97 3.30 8.41
N TYR A 185 9.05 2.64 8.08
CA TYR A 185 10.38 3.25 8.10
C TYR A 185 10.67 4.13 6.88
N LEU A 186 9.91 4.03 5.80
CA LEU A 186 10.23 4.72 4.54
C LEU A 186 10.35 6.23 4.68
N GLY A 187 9.51 6.88 5.49
CA GLY A 187 9.59 8.32 5.72
C GLY A 187 10.89 8.75 6.40
N PHE A 188 11.33 8.00 7.41
CA PHE A 188 12.62 8.24 8.08
C PHE A 188 13.79 7.90 7.16
N ALA A 189 13.73 6.77 6.48
CA ALA A 189 14.75 6.33 5.55
C ALA A 189 14.98 7.33 4.42
N HIS A 190 13.92 7.94 3.89
CA HIS A 190 14.00 8.94 2.84
C HIS A 190 14.94 10.09 3.24
N GLN A 191 14.79 10.64 4.46
CA GLN A 191 15.65 11.71 4.96
C GLN A 191 17.10 11.27 5.18
N GLU A 192 17.29 10.05 5.70
CA GLU A 192 18.62 9.49 5.93
C GLU A 192 19.36 9.20 4.62
N LEU A 193 18.65 8.72 3.61
CA LEU A 193 19.19 8.46 2.27
C LEU A 193 19.51 9.76 1.51
N LEU A 194 18.62 10.77 1.60
CA LEU A 194 18.86 12.09 1.00
C LEU A 194 20.11 12.77 1.58
N THR A 195 20.35 12.62 2.87
CA THR A 195 21.52 13.23 3.54
C THR A 195 22.78 12.39 3.41
N GLY A 196 22.70 11.22 2.78
CA GLY A 196 23.83 10.30 2.63
C GLY A 196 24.27 9.59 3.92
N ARG A 197 23.51 9.73 5.03
CA ARG A 197 23.77 9.00 6.28
C ARG A 197 23.52 7.51 6.12
N LEU A 198 22.56 7.13 5.28
CA LEU A 198 22.36 5.76 4.81
C LEU A 198 22.56 5.70 3.30
N LYS A 199 23.02 4.55 2.82
CA LYS A 199 23.22 4.28 1.39
C LYS A 199 22.18 3.35 0.82
N LYS A 200 21.80 2.31 1.57
CA LYS A 200 20.83 1.30 1.15
C LYS A 200 20.02 0.82 2.34
N ILE A 201 18.72 0.73 2.15
CA ILE A 201 17.81 0.06 3.07
C ILE A 201 17.05 -1.03 2.34
N MET A 202 16.62 -2.06 3.06
CA MET A 202 15.79 -3.12 2.51
C MET A 202 14.43 -3.14 3.19
N VAL A 203 13.38 -2.92 2.41
CA VAL A 203 11.98 -3.05 2.85
C VAL A 203 11.54 -4.49 2.64
N ILE A 204 10.96 -5.10 3.67
CA ILE A 204 10.56 -6.50 3.67
C ILE A 204 9.08 -6.59 3.98
N GLY A 205 8.27 -6.71 2.95
CA GLY A 205 6.84 -7.00 3.03
C GLY A 205 6.61 -8.50 3.18
N LYS A 206 6.53 -8.95 4.41
CA LYS A 206 6.29 -10.36 4.71
C LYS A 206 4.79 -10.63 4.76
N GLY A 207 4.35 -11.70 4.12
CA GLY A 207 2.95 -12.06 4.03
C GLY A 207 2.29 -12.39 5.36
N SER A 208 0.99 -12.60 5.34
CA SER A 208 0.21 -12.81 6.55
C SER A 208 0.56 -14.12 7.24
N LEU A 209 0.98 -14.03 8.50
CA LEU A 209 1.12 -15.20 9.39
C LEU A 209 -0.19 -15.98 9.52
N PHE A 210 -1.31 -15.31 9.39
CA PHE A 210 -2.64 -15.89 9.43
C PHE A 210 -2.90 -16.81 8.24
N LEU A 211 -2.60 -16.35 7.02
CA LEU A 211 -2.68 -17.17 5.83
C LEU A 211 -1.71 -18.35 5.88
N GLY A 212 -0.50 -18.13 6.36
CA GLY A 212 0.48 -19.20 6.53
C GLY A 212 0.00 -20.33 7.44
N ARG A 213 -0.70 -19.99 8.53
CA ARG A 213 -1.25 -20.98 9.48
C ARG A 213 -2.48 -21.69 8.96
N MET A 214 -3.37 -21.00 8.25
CA MET A 214 -4.65 -21.56 7.79
C MET A 214 -4.53 -22.32 6.49
N THR A 215 -3.72 -21.84 5.56
CA THR A 215 -3.73 -22.32 4.17
C THR A 215 -2.37 -22.81 3.69
N ASN A 216 -1.33 -22.62 4.49
CA ASN A 216 0.08 -22.78 4.08
C ASN A 216 0.45 -21.96 2.83
N LEU A 217 -0.36 -20.98 2.48
CA LEU A 217 -0.19 -20.06 1.37
C LEU A 217 0.39 -18.77 1.92
N PHE A 218 1.70 -18.64 1.84
CA PHE A 218 2.42 -17.48 2.33
C PHE A 218 3.11 -16.81 1.15
N ASP A 219 2.93 -15.52 0.99
CA ASP A 219 3.65 -14.73 0.03
C ASP A 219 4.47 -13.63 0.73
N GLY A 220 5.36 -13.02 0.00
CA GLY A 220 6.15 -11.92 0.50
C GLY A 220 6.96 -11.30 -0.62
N VAL A 221 7.32 -10.05 -0.41
CA VAL A 221 8.14 -9.29 -1.35
C VAL A 221 9.09 -8.37 -0.59
N SER A 222 10.25 -8.13 -1.14
CA SER A 222 11.19 -7.15 -0.61
C SER A 222 11.86 -6.39 -1.74
N PHE A 223 12.34 -5.21 -1.42
CA PHE A 223 13.07 -4.37 -2.35
C PHE A 223 14.08 -3.48 -1.63
N VAL A 224 15.09 -3.05 -2.37
CA VAL A 224 16.10 -2.11 -1.88
C VAL A 224 15.73 -0.71 -2.31
N VAL A 225 15.77 0.22 -1.36
CA VAL A 225 15.79 1.67 -1.62
C VAL A 225 17.19 2.17 -1.33
N GLN A 226 17.75 2.92 -2.25
CA GLN A 226 19.12 3.40 -2.16
C GLN A 226 19.21 4.91 -2.35
N ALA A 227 20.23 5.50 -1.73
CA ALA A 227 20.58 6.89 -1.96
C ALA A 227 20.81 7.12 -3.47
N ASN A 228 20.30 8.23 -3.97
CA ASN A 228 20.58 8.62 -5.35
C ASN A 228 22.03 9.06 -5.48
N VAL A 229 22.75 8.47 -6.39
CA VAL A 229 24.16 8.83 -6.67
C VAL A 229 24.28 9.91 -7.75
N GLY A 230 23.12 10.46 -8.19
CA GLY A 230 23.03 11.33 -9.36
C GLY A 230 23.17 10.52 -10.66
N THR A 231 22.38 10.81 -11.64
CA THR A 231 22.69 10.38 -12.99
C THR A 231 23.87 11.21 -13.46
N GLU A 232 25.00 10.61 -13.87
CA GLU A 232 25.99 11.29 -14.67
C GLU A 232 25.28 11.72 -15.98
N LYS A 233 24.66 12.89 -15.96
CA LYS A 233 24.30 13.55 -17.20
C LYS A 233 25.59 13.80 -17.93
N GLU A 234 25.77 13.15 -19.07
CA GLU A 234 26.74 13.58 -20.08
C GLU A 234 26.73 15.10 -20.07
N LYS A 235 27.90 15.69 -19.88
CA LYS A 235 28.09 17.14 -19.95
C LYS A 235 27.77 17.62 -21.36
N SER A 236 26.53 17.81 -21.67
CA SER A 236 26.13 18.72 -22.75
C SER A 236 26.25 20.12 -22.16
N THR A 237 27.24 20.84 -22.68
CA THR A 237 27.43 22.26 -22.48
C THR A 237 26.28 23.03 -23.14
N ASP A 238 25.21 23.19 -22.43
CA ASP A 238 24.26 24.25 -22.68
C ASP A 238 23.77 24.80 -21.36
N LYS A 239 24.17 26.04 -21.12
CA LYS A 239 23.65 26.86 -20.04
C LYS A 239 22.19 27.19 -20.34
N GLU A 240 21.30 26.28 -19.97
CA GLU A 240 19.90 26.63 -19.82
C GLU A 240 19.57 26.73 -18.34
N SER A 241 18.93 27.85 -18.05
CA SER A 241 18.41 28.24 -16.73
C SER A 241 17.76 27.08 -15.98
N LEU A 242 18.12 26.91 -14.72
CA LEU A 242 17.46 26.06 -13.74
C LEU A 242 15.96 26.35 -13.71
N SER A 243 15.19 25.68 -14.57
CA SER A 243 13.76 25.60 -14.37
C SER A 243 13.54 24.66 -13.20
N VAL A 244 13.11 25.23 -12.07
CA VAL A 244 12.59 24.48 -10.91
C VAL A 244 11.54 23.51 -11.45
N ALA A 245 11.75 22.20 -11.28
CA ALA A 245 10.76 21.21 -11.67
C ALA A 245 9.41 21.60 -11.07
N PRO A 246 8.31 21.57 -11.85
CA PRO A 246 7.01 21.98 -11.35
C PRO A 246 6.66 21.15 -10.11
N LYS A 247 6.35 21.84 -9.00
CA LYS A 247 5.95 21.17 -7.75
C LYS A 247 4.67 20.39 -8.00
N THR A 248 4.60 19.18 -7.49
CA THR A 248 3.36 18.41 -7.53
C THR A 248 2.28 19.11 -6.72
N LYS A 249 1.13 19.36 -7.34
CA LYS A 249 0.00 20.10 -6.77
C LYS A 249 -1.03 19.16 -6.21
N ILE A 250 -1.33 19.29 -4.92
CA ILE A 250 -2.27 18.40 -4.22
C ILE A 250 -3.38 19.22 -3.56
N ALA A 251 -4.63 18.86 -3.85
CA ALA A 251 -5.78 19.34 -3.09
C ALA A 251 -5.96 18.48 -1.83
N LEU A 252 -6.15 19.13 -0.68
CA LEU A 252 -6.40 18.46 0.59
C LEU A 252 -7.66 19.02 1.25
N THR A 253 -8.68 18.18 1.46
CA THR A 253 -9.90 18.59 2.16
C THR A 253 -9.66 18.64 3.68
N GLY A 254 -9.90 19.78 4.29
CA GLY A 254 -9.66 20.02 5.74
C GLY A 254 -10.89 19.76 6.60
N ILE A 255 -12.08 20.01 6.07
CA ILE A 255 -13.35 19.89 6.78
C ILE A 255 -13.80 18.44 6.86
N GLY A 256 -14.35 18.03 8.01
CA GLY A 256 -14.91 16.69 8.24
C GLY A 256 -13.96 15.71 8.93
N SER A 257 -12.81 16.17 9.41
CA SER A 257 -11.90 15.35 10.20
C SER A 257 -12.45 15.10 11.61
N GLU A 258 -12.51 13.86 12.04
CA GLU A 258 -12.86 13.49 13.43
C GLU A 258 -11.84 14.04 14.45
N HIS A 259 -10.60 14.25 13.99
CA HIS A 259 -9.52 14.82 14.82
C HIS A 259 -9.40 16.34 14.72
N GLY A 260 -10.32 16.99 14.03
CA GLY A 260 -10.37 18.44 13.85
C GLY A 260 -9.50 18.94 12.70
N GLU A 261 -9.91 20.07 12.15
CA GLU A 261 -9.28 20.71 10.98
C GLU A 261 -7.83 21.15 11.25
N ALA A 262 -7.49 21.47 12.50
CA ALA A 262 -6.15 21.89 12.89
C ALA A 262 -5.09 20.78 12.63
N ASN A 263 -5.44 19.53 12.88
CA ASN A 263 -4.53 18.40 12.60
C ASN A 263 -4.32 18.20 11.10
N VAL A 264 -5.35 18.40 10.29
CA VAL A 264 -5.25 18.35 8.83
C VAL A 264 -4.39 19.49 8.30
N MET A 265 -4.54 20.70 8.85
CA MET A 265 -3.70 21.84 8.51
C MET A 265 -2.23 21.58 8.87
N ALA A 266 -1.95 20.99 10.02
CA ALA A 266 -0.58 20.60 10.39
C ALA A 266 0.04 19.59 9.39
N ALA A 267 -0.74 18.63 8.91
CA ALA A 267 -0.33 17.71 7.86
C ALA A 267 -0.09 18.44 6.52
N ALA A 268 -0.96 19.39 6.15
CA ALA A 268 -0.80 20.24 4.96
C ALA A 268 0.52 21.04 4.98
N ILE A 269 0.83 21.67 6.12
CA ILE A 269 2.08 22.41 6.32
C ILE A 269 3.28 21.47 6.21
N SER A 270 3.20 20.30 6.81
CA SER A 270 4.28 19.30 6.72
C SER A 270 4.52 18.87 5.29
N ALA A 271 3.47 18.62 4.51
CA ALA A 271 3.55 18.25 3.10
C ALA A 271 4.15 19.39 2.23
N ALA A 272 3.75 20.64 2.49
CA ALA A 272 4.28 21.81 1.81
C ALA A 272 5.78 22.00 2.07
N ARG A 273 6.23 21.80 3.32
CA ARG A 273 7.65 21.83 3.69
C ARG A 273 8.48 20.72 3.04
N GLN A 274 7.84 19.64 2.62
CA GLN A 274 8.47 18.55 1.87
C GLN A 274 8.47 18.79 0.34
N GLY A 275 8.05 19.96 -0.12
CA GLY A 275 8.16 20.37 -1.51
C GLY A 275 6.88 20.23 -2.34
N LEU A 276 5.75 19.81 -1.74
CA LEU A 276 4.46 19.80 -2.43
C LEU A 276 3.85 21.21 -2.47
N GLU A 277 3.09 21.50 -3.52
CA GLU A 277 2.21 22.67 -3.58
C GLU A 277 0.82 22.24 -3.10
N VAL A 278 0.46 22.62 -1.87
CA VAL A 278 -0.76 22.15 -1.24
C VAL A 278 -1.86 23.20 -1.35
N TYR A 279 -2.98 22.81 -1.96
CA TYR A 279 -4.23 23.55 -1.99
C TYR A 279 -5.14 22.99 -0.90
N TYR A 280 -5.27 23.75 0.18
CA TYR A 280 -6.04 23.35 1.36
C TYR A 280 -7.48 23.87 1.25
N LEU A 281 -8.45 22.95 1.22
CA LEU A 281 -9.87 23.27 1.15
C LEU A 281 -10.47 23.21 2.56
N GLY A 282 -10.65 24.36 3.19
CA GLY A 282 -11.10 24.45 4.57
C GLY A 282 -11.22 25.89 5.06
N THR A 283 -11.34 26.03 6.39
CA THR A 283 -11.52 27.34 7.03
C THR A 283 -10.21 27.94 7.57
N LEU A 284 -9.23 27.08 7.87
CA LEU A 284 -7.94 27.50 8.42
C LEU A 284 -6.98 28.00 7.34
N ARG A 285 -6.05 28.86 7.73
CA ARG A 285 -5.04 29.44 6.84
C ARG A 285 -3.64 29.29 7.41
N ALA A 286 -2.67 29.02 6.54
CA ALA A 286 -1.26 29.01 6.86
C ALA A 286 -0.45 29.54 5.67
N PRO A 287 0.70 30.20 5.91
CA PRO A 287 1.50 30.80 4.83
C PRO A 287 2.15 29.76 3.91
N GLU A 288 2.32 28.53 4.36
CA GLU A 288 2.93 27.45 3.58
C GLU A 288 2.00 26.82 2.56
N VAL A 289 0.69 27.04 2.66
CA VAL A 289 -0.33 26.39 1.81
C VAL A 289 -1.25 27.42 1.18
N THR A 290 -1.79 27.09 0.01
CA THR A 290 -2.83 27.89 -0.63
C THR A 290 -4.19 27.46 -0.09
N THR A 291 -4.81 28.29 0.77
CA THR A 291 -6.13 27.98 1.31
C THR A 291 -7.24 28.42 0.37
N ILE A 292 -8.12 27.50 0.02
CA ILE A 292 -9.39 27.71 -0.65
C ILE A 292 -10.47 27.62 0.42
N SER A 293 -11.09 28.74 0.77
CA SER A 293 -12.14 28.77 1.79
C SER A 293 -13.39 28.06 1.29
N VAL A 294 -13.87 27.12 2.10
CA VAL A 294 -15.10 26.35 1.90
C VAL A 294 -15.83 26.25 3.23
N ASP A 295 -17.17 26.22 3.20
CA ASP A 295 -17.98 26.33 4.41
C ASP A 295 -18.45 24.96 4.93
N ASN A 296 -18.46 23.94 4.08
CA ASN A 296 -18.94 22.60 4.42
C ASN A 296 -18.24 21.51 3.59
N ILE A 297 -18.54 20.26 3.95
CA ILE A 297 -17.92 19.07 3.30
C ILE A 297 -18.30 18.99 1.83
N GLU A 298 -19.58 19.27 1.49
CA GLU A 298 -20.06 19.15 0.12
C GLU A 298 -19.38 20.16 -0.82
N ASP A 299 -19.23 21.40 -0.38
CA ASP A 299 -18.52 22.43 -1.13
C ASP A 299 -17.05 22.09 -1.29
N SER A 300 -16.43 21.55 -0.24
CA SER A 300 -15.06 21.08 -0.27
C SER A 300 -14.84 20.00 -1.34
N GLN A 301 -15.74 19.02 -1.40
CA GLN A 301 -15.68 17.93 -2.36
C GLN A 301 -15.93 18.41 -3.79
N LYS A 302 -16.96 19.22 -3.99
CA LYS A 302 -17.29 19.80 -5.29
C LYS A 302 -16.10 20.62 -5.84
N LYS A 303 -15.51 21.45 -4.98
CA LYS A 303 -14.36 22.26 -5.36
C LYS A 303 -13.14 21.42 -5.70
N MET A 304 -12.86 20.39 -4.92
CA MET A 304 -11.80 19.42 -5.18
C MET A 304 -11.98 18.73 -6.54
N GLU A 305 -13.20 18.28 -6.84
CA GLU A 305 -13.52 17.64 -8.13
C GLU A 305 -13.35 18.62 -9.32
N GLU A 306 -13.78 19.87 -9.16
CA GLU A 306 -13.60 20.89 -10.18
C GLU A 306 -12.12 21.13 -10.49
N MET A 307 -11.29 21.21 -9.44
CA MET A 307 -9.84 21.39 -9.58
C MET A 307 -9.19 20.21 -10.29
N LEU A 308 -9.58 18.99 -9.98
CA LEU A 308 -9.12 17.78 -10.66
C LEU A 308 -9.56 17.76 -12.13
N LYS A 309 -10.83 18.08 -12.42
CA LYS A 309 -11.35 18.14 -13.80
C LYS A 309 -10.64 19.20 -14.65
N ARG A 310 -10.27 20.32 -14.05
CA ARG A 310 -9.55 21.43 -14.73
C ARG A 310 -8.04 21.23 -14.74
N GLN A 311 -7.54 20.13 -14.16
CA GLN A 311 -6.09 19.87 -14.03
C GLN A 311 -5.33 21.00 -13.30
N GLU A 312 -6.01 21.67 -12.38
CA GLU A 312 -5.41 22.69 -11.50
C GLU A 312 -4.53 22.02 -10.43
N VAL A 313 -4.81 20.76 -10.11
CA VAL A 313 -4.04 19.91 -9.21
C VAL A 313 -3.78 18.54 -9.84
N ASP A 314 -2.66 17.93 -9.45
CA ASP A 314 -2.23 16.62 -9.95
C ASP A 314 -2.92 15.47 -9.22
N GLY A 315 -3.43 15.72 -8.01
CA GLY A 315 -4.12 14.75 -7.19
C GLY A 315 -4.86 15.39 -6.03
N ALA A 316 -5.64 14.58 -5.32
CA ALA A 316 -6.37 15.05 -4.15
C ALA A 316 -6.37 14.00 -3.02
N VAL A 317 -6.42 14.50 -1.78
CA VAL A 317 -6.58 13.70 -0.57
C VAL A 317 -7.82 14.17 0.16
N THR A 318 -8.74 13.26 0.43
CA THR A 318 -9.96 13.52 1.19
C THR A 318 -10.23 12.38 2.18
N MET A 319 -10.84 12.72 3.32
CA MET A 319 -11.09 11.74 4.38
C MET A 319 -12.34 10.91 4.15
N HIS A 320 -13.38 11.53 3.61
CA HIS A 320 -14.64 10.89 3.28
C HIS A 320 -15.08 11.34 1.91
N TYR A 321 -15.23 10.41 0.99
CA TYR A 321 -15.81 10.68 -0.31
C TYR A 321 -17.17 9.97 -0.40
N PRO A 322 -18.29 10.70 -0.31
CA PRO A 322 -19.59 10.11 -0.51
C PRO A 322 -19.77 9.80 -1.98
N PHE A 323 -19.53 8.57 -2.37
CA PHE A 323 -19.89 8.13 -3.71
C PHE A 323 -21.40 8.29 -3.90
N PRO A 324 -21.84 8.92 -5.00
CA PRO A 324 -23.28 9.03 -5.28
C PRO A 324 -23.92 7.65 -5.30
N ILE A 325 -25.15 7.55 -4.78
CA ILE A 325 -25.95 6.32 -4.90
C ILE A 325 -26.15 6.03 -6.40
N GLY A 326 -25.96 4.78 -6.80
CA GLY A 326 -26.03 4.36 -8.21
C GLY A 326 -24.67 4.14 -8.86
N VAL A 327 -23.55 4.40 -8.17
CA VAL A 327 -22.21 4.16 -8.67
C VAL A 327 -21.71 2.79 -8.21
N SER A 328 -21.19 2.01 -9.14
CA SER A 328 -20.47 0.75 -8.86
C SER A 328 -19.00 0.89 -9.28
N THR A 329 -18.11 0.42 -8.46
CA THR A 329 -16.70 0.28 -8.82
C THR A 329 -16.44 -1.09 -9.42
N VAL A 330 -15.86 -1.13 -10.61
CA VAL A 330 -15.47 -2.36 -11.30
C VAL A 330 -13.98 -2.34 -11.53
N GLY A 331 -13.27 -3.24 -10.83
CA GLY A 331 -11.81 -3.42 -10.98
C GLY A 331 -11.47 -4.55 -11.93
N LYS A 332 -10.47 -4.36 -12.79
CA LYS A 332 -9.88 -5.40 -13.61
C LYS A 332 -8.73 -6.06 -12.87
N VAL A 333 -8.76 -7.37 -12.73
CA VAL A 333 -7.70 -8.16 -12.10
C VAL A 333 -7.23 -9.28 -13.04
N VAL A 334 -6.01 -9.74 -12.83
CA VAL A 334 -5.47 -10.91 -13.52
C VAL A 334 -5.57 -12.11 -12.59
N VAL A 335 -6.22 -13.17 -13.05
CA VAL A 335 -6.34 -14.43 -12.30
C VAL A 335 -4.96 -15.11 -12.24
N PRO A 336 -4.36 -15.29 -11.05
CA PRO A 336 -3.00 -15.82 -10.94
C PRO A 336 -2.83 -17.22 -11.51
N ALA A 337 -3.89 -18.03 -11.43
CA ALA A 337 -3.85 -19.43 -11.86
C ALA A 337 -3.71 -19.63 -13.37
N ASN A 338 -4.20 -18.68 -14.17
CA ASN A 338 -4.27 -18.87 -15.64
C ASN A 338 -3.98 -17.61 -16.46
N GLY A 339 -3.63 -16.49 -15.81
CA GLY A 339 -3.33 -15.22 -16.48
C GLY A 339 -4.54 -14.52 -17.14
N ARG A 340 -5.75 -15.04 -16.97
CA ARG A 340 -6.94 -14.44 -17.57
C ARG A 340 -7.40 -13.21 -16.81
N HIS A 341 -8.04 -12.29 -17.51
CA HIS A 341 -8.66 -11.13 -16.89
C HIS A 341 -9.98 -11.50 -16.23
N MET A 342 -10.17 -11.02 -15.01
CA MET A 342 -11.42 -11.07 -14.27
C MET A 342 -11.82 -9.65 -13.86
N TYR A 343 -13.11 -9.38 -13.81
CA TYR A 343 -13.66 -8.08 -13.41
C TYR A 343 -14.42 -8.28 -12.10
N ILE A 344 -14.01 -7.54 -11.07
CA ILE A 344 -14.65 -7.58 -9.76
C ILE A 344 -15.47 -6.30 -9.61
N ALA A 345 -16.78 -6.45 -9.62
CA ALA A 345 -17.71 -5.38 -9.29
C ALA A 345 -17.97 -5.42 -7.77
N THR A 346 -17.59 -4.38 -7.08
CA THR A 346 -17.63 -4.32 -5.62
C THR A 346 -18.56 -3.22 -5.11
N THR A 347 -18.90 -3.32 -3.83
CA THR A 347 -19.75 -2.41 -3.11
C THR A 347 -18.99 -1.23 -2.46
N THR A 348 -17.83 -0.85 -2.93
CA THR A 348 -17.17 0.40 -2.48
C THR A 348 -17.92 1.65 -2.97
N GLY A 349 -18.79 1.50 -3.96
CA GLY A 349 -19.85 2.48 -4.25
C GLY A 349 -21.20 1.83 -3.91
N THR A 350 -22.14 2.61 -3.43
CA THR A 350 -23.50 2.13 -3.15
C THR A 350 -24.31 2.21 -4.44
N SER A 351 -24.35 1.13 -5.21
CA SER A 351 -25.16 1.05 -6.44
C SER A 351 -26.66 1.03 -6.15
N SER A 352 -27.04 0.70 -4.92
CA SER A 352 -28.40 0.85 -4.34
C SER A 352 -28.31 0.83 -2.81
N THR A 353 -29.28 1.42 -2.14
CA THR A 353 -29.50 1.30 -0.68
C THR A 353 -29.96 -0.09 -0.27
N ASN A 354 -30.54 -0.86 -1.20
CA ASN A 354 -30.89 -2.25 -1.00
C ASN A 354 -29.72 -3.15 -1.41
N ARG A 355 -29.28 -4.00 -0.49
CA ARG A 355 -28.10 -4.87 -0.69
C ARG A 355 -28.24 -5.83 -1.87
N VAL A 356 -29.40 -6.47 -2.01
CA VAL A 356 -29.66 -7.43 -3.10
C VAL A 356 -29.70 -6.71 -4.43
N GLU A 357 -30.37 -5.57 -4.49
CA GLU A 357 -30.40 -4.71 -5.67
C GLU A 357 -29.01 -4.21 -6.04
N ALA A 358 -28.21 -3.80 -5.05
CA ALA A 358 -26.81 -3.41 -5.27
C ALA A 358 -25.98 -4.56 -5.88
N MET A 359 -26.17 -5.79 -5.43
CA MET A 359 -25.49 -6.96 -6.01
C MET A 359 -25.91 -7.23 -7.46
N VAL A 360 -27.19 -7.08 -7.77
CA VAL A 360 -27.71 -7.22 -9.13
C VAL A 360 -27.14 -6.14 -10.05
N ASN A 361 -27.16 -4.88 -9.60
CA ASN A 361 -26.59 -3.75 -10.34
C ASN A 361 -25.10 -3.93 -10.57
N ASN A 362 -24.36 -4.35 -9.54
CA ASN A 362 -22.93 -4.64 -9.66
C ASN A 362 -22.63 -5.73 -10.68
N ALA A 363 -23.44 -6.79 -10.73
CA ALA A 363 -23.29 -7.83 -11.74
C ALA A 363 -23.50 -7.28 -13.16
N ILE A 364 -24.53 -6.47 -13.36
CA ILE A 364 -24.82 -5.84 -14.66
C ILE A 364 -23.68 -4.90 -15.08
N TYR A 365 -23.20 -4.04 -14.17
CA TYR A 365 -22.09 -3.13 -14.47
C TYR A 365 -20.78 -3.89 -14.73
N GLY A 366 -20.52 -4.96 -13.99
CA GLY A 366 -19.39 -5.85 -14.25
C GLY A 366 -19.42 -6.47 -15.64
N ILE A 367 -20.60 -6.94 -16.09
CA ILE A 367 -20.81 -7.45 -17.45
C ILE A 367 -20.55 -6.36 -18.50
N ILE A 368 -21.07 -5.15 -18.30
CA ILE A 368 -20.89 -4.05 -19.23
C ILE A 368 -19.41 -3.70 -19.37
N VAL A 369 -18.71 -3.52 -18.25
CA VAL A 369 -17.25 -3.19 -18.26
C VAL A 369 -16.45 -4.31 -18.91
N ALA A 370 -16.75 -5.56 -18.63
CA ALA A 370 -16.07 -6.70 -19.24
C ALA A 370 -16.26 -6.74 -20.75
N LYS A 371 -17.48 -6.46 -21.24
CA LYS A 371 -17.78 -6.38 -22.68
C LYS A 371 -17.06 -5.20 -23.36
N VAL A 372 -17.07 -4.02 -22.75
CA VAL A 372 -16.33 -2.85 -23.25
C VAL A 372 -14.85 -3.13 -23.33
N ALA A 373 -14.31 -3.92 -22.39
CA ALA A 373 -12.90 -4.33 -22.37
C ALA A 373 -12.58 -5.50 -23.33
N GLY A 374 -13.54 -5.94 -24.16
CA GLY A 374 -13.33 -6.92 -25.24
C GLY A 374 -13.73 -8.36 -24.92
N LEU A 375 -14.26 -8.64 -23.73
CA LEU A 375 -14.84 -9.96 -23.42
C LEU A 375 -16.24 -10.08 -24.04
N ARG A 376 -16.36 -10.91 -25.09
CA ARG A 376 -17.65 -11.03 -25.82
C ARG A 376 -18.75 -11.64 -24.97
N GLU A 377 -18.44 -12.67 -24.21
CA GLU A 377 -19.37 -13.46 -23.38
C GLU A 377 -18.84 -13.62 -21.96
N PRO A 378 -18.86 -12.56 -21.13
CA PRO A 378 -18.39 -12.67 -19.76
C PRO A 378 -19.33 -13.56 -18.94
N THR A 379 -18.73 -14.44 -18.14
CA THR A 379 -19.47 -15.22 -17.15
C THR A 379 -19.49 -14.50 -15.81
N VAL A 380 -20.58 -14.69 -15.04
CA VAL A 380 -20.82 -14.04 -13.75
C VAL A 380 -20.75 -15.06 -12.63
N GLY A 381 -20.04 -14.73 -11.56
CA GLY A 381 -20.06 -15.44 -10.28
C GLY A 381 -20.37 -14.47 -9.14
N ILE A 382 -21.12 -14.91 -8.16
CA ILE A 382 -21.41 -14.13 -6.95
C ILE A 382 -20.51 -14.64 -5.84
N LEU A 383 -19.61 -13.79 -5.35
CA LEU A 383 -18.63 -14.13 -4.30
C LEU A 383 -19.14 -13.87 -2.88
N ASN A 384 -20.30 -13.24 -2.74
CA ASN A 384 -20.87 -12.91 -1.44
C ASN A 384 -21.83 -14.02 -0.98
N VAL A 385 -21.81 -14.35 0.31
CA VAL A 385 -22.67 -15.40 0.87
C VAL A 385 -24.06 -14.85 1.20
N GLU A 386 -24.12 -13.70 1.87
CA GLU A 386 -25.38 -13.10 2.31
C GLU A 386 -26.06 -12.34 1.19
N GLY A 387 -27.30 -12.70 0.87
CA GLY A 387 -28.08 -12.11 -0.23
C GLY A 387 -27.77 -12.73 -1.61
N ALA A 388 -26.81 -13.65 -1.72
CA ALA A 388 -26.41 -14.25 -2.99
C ALA A 388 -27.58 -14.97 -3.69
N HIS A 389 -28.32 -15.78 -2.95
CA HIS A 389 -29.44 -16.54 -3.49
C HIS A 389 -30.55 -15.64 -4.01
N GLN A 390 -30.89 -14.55 -3.31
CA GLN A 390 -31.89 -13.59 -3.76
C GLN A 390 -31.40 -12.85 -5.01
N ALA A 391 -30.14 -12.44 -5.06
CA ALA A 391 -29.56 -11.81 -6.25
C ALA A 391 -29.55 -12.77 -7.45
N GLU A 392 -29.23 -14.05 -7.24
CA GLU A 392 -29.26 -15.09 -8.24
C GLU A 392 -30.68 -15.26 -8.84
N ILE A 393 -31.68 -15.32 -7.99
CA ILE A 393 -33.11 -15.40 -8.45
C ILE A 393 -33.45 -14.22 -9.37
N ILE A 394 -33.09 -13.00 -9.00
CA ILE A 394 -33.35 -11.81 -9.79
C ILE A 394 -32.57 -11.83 -11.11
N LEU A 395 -31.28 -12.19 -11.08
CA LEU A 395 -30.49 -12.29 -12.29
C LEU A 395 -30.97 -13.40 -13.23
N ASN A 396 -31.49 -14.51 -12.71
CA ASN A 396 -32.13 -15.56 -13.51
C ASN A 396 -33.43 -15.09 -14.16
N LYS A 397 -34.23 -14.27 -13.44
CA LYS A 397 -35.42 -13.63 -14.05
C LYS A 397 -35.00 -12.68 -15.18
N LEU A 398 -33.95 -11.88 -14.97
CA LEU A 398 -33.41 -10.99 -16.00
C LEU A 398 -32.93 -11.80 -17.22
N LYS A 399 -32.23 -12.91 -17.01
CA LYS A 399 -31.80 -13.83 -18.07
C LYS A 399 -32.99 -14.37 -18.86
N ALA A 400 -34.10 -14.71 -18.18
CA ALA A 400 -35.31 -15.20 -18.81
C ALA A 400 -36.02 -14.16 -19.72
N THR A 401 -35.75 -12.86 -19.53
CA THR A 401 -36.21 -11.79 -20.44
C THR A 401 -35.33 -11.61 -21.69
N GLY A 402 -34.29 -12.45 -21.86
CA GLY A 402 -33.37 -12.37 -23.00
C GLY A 402 -32.09 -11.57 -22.73
N TYR A 403 -31.85 -11.09 -21.50
CA TYR A 403 -30.59 -10.44 -21.16
C TYR A 403 -29.46 -11.45 -21.26
N PRO A 404 -28.35 -11.13 -21.96
CA PRO A 404 -27.25 -12.08 -22.18
C PRO A 404 -26.38 -12.25 -20.91
N LEU A 405 -26.85 -13.09 -20.00
CA LEU A 405 -26.18 -13.44 -18.76
C LEU A 405 -25.75 -14.91 -18.79
N HIS A 406 -24.49 -15.15 -18.58
CA HIS A 406 -23.89 -16.47 -18.49
C HIS A 406 -23.31 -16.68 -17.09
N TRP A 407 -23.71 -17.77 -16.43
CA TRP A 407 -23.15 -18.11 -15.13
C TRP A 407 -21.76 -18.75 -15.27
N ALA A 408 -20.86 -18.39 -14.37
CA ALA A 408 -19.62 -19.13 -14.21
C ALA A 408 -19.93 -20.54 -13.71
N GLN A 409 -19.25 -21.53 -14.26
CA GLN A 409 -19.34 -22.90 -13.74
C GLN A 409 -18.65 -22.94 -12.36
N SER A 410 -19.36 -23.49 -11.37
CA SER A 410 -18.86 -23.76 -10.03
C SER A 410 -17.95 -24.97 -10.02
#